data_cb2eb2df4f691dc88a127d838acf51bf
#
_entry.id   cb2eb2df4f691dc88a127d838acf51bf
#
_cell.length_a   1.000
_cell.length_b   1.000
_cell.length_c   1.000
_cell.angle_alpha   90.00
_cell.angle_beta   90.00
_cell.angle_gamma   90.00
#
_symmetry.space_group_name_H-M   'P 1'
#
loop_
_entity.id
_entity.type
_entity.pdbx_description
1 polymer ?
#
loop_
_entity_poly.entity_id
_entity_poly.type
_entity_poly.pdbx_seq_one_letter_code
_entity_poly.pdbx_strand_id
1 'polypeptide(L)'
;RLGLAGITPATMVSDRYFATPEAGALLAGNAAHSFLPLNRPLTTALALALMAPAHQSGWPIAAGGSAAISAALLGYLHELGGEIRCDTTVRTLGDLPPHDVAIFDTDAAALAAIAGAAIPRRVRRSFAGRRRGPGVFKVDWALDGPVPWTNPDAHLASTVHLGGTAAEIAAAEAEVVRGRNPARPFVLAAQPATVDPTRAPAGKAVLWGYCHVPNGSTEDRTDAIEAQIERFAPGFRDLILARAVRSPHDLTADNPNHPGGDITGGSLAGLGLIARPRLTPHPYATGNPGIWLCSASTPPGAGVHGMCGWNAAQAVLAGTPA
;
A
#
# COMPACT_ATOMS: atom_id res chain seq x y z
N ARG A 1 22.94 -15.28 -3.66
CA ARG A 1 23.23 -14.58 -2.38
C ARG A 1 22.12 -13.61 -1.97
N LEU A 2 21.51 -12.88 -2.90
CA LEU A 2 20.35 -11.98 -2.62
C LEU A 2 19.14 -12.71 -1.99
N GLY A 3 18.88 -13.98 -2.37
CA GLY A 3 17.78 -14.75 -1.82
C GLY A 3 17.89 -15.02 -0.31
N LEU A 4 19.08 -15.28 0.20
CA LEU A 4 19.31 -15.48 1.63
C LEU A 4 19.16 -14.16 2.42
N ALA A 5 19.64 -13.04 1.89
CA ALA A 5 19.44 -11.74 2.51
C ALA A 5 17.93 -11.37 2.54
N GLY A 6 17.20 -11.67 1.46
CA GLY A 6 15.77 -11.37 1.36
C GLY A 6 14.92 -12.08 2.40
N ILE A 7 15.21 -13.34 2.75
CA ILE A 7 14.45 -14.06 3.79
C ILE A 7 14.83 -13.64 5.21
N THR A 8 15.94 -12.91 5.40
CA THR A 8 16.41 -12.46 6.70
C THR A 8 15.56 -11.28 7.21
N PRO A 9 15.33 -11.15 8.53
CA PRO A 9 14.73 -9.96 9.12
C PRO A 9 15.54 -8.68 8.83
N ALA A 10 14.84 -7.57 8.54
CA ALA A 10 15.50 -6.30 8.21
C ALA A 10 16.37 -5.76 9.37
N THR A 11 15.97 -5.99 10.63
CA THR A 11 16.78 -5.63 11.79
C THR A 11 18.13 -6.37 11.79
N MET A 12 18.13 -7.67 11.49
CA MET A 12 19.39 -8.44 11.44
C MET A 12 20.30 -7.99 10.30
N VAL A 13 19.71 -7.64 9.13
CA VAL A 13 20.50 -7.12 8.01
C VAL A 13 21.06 -5.74 8.34
N SER A 14 20.25 -4.87 8.96
CA SER A 14 20.70 -3.57 9.43
C SER A 14 21.89 -3.68 10.36
N ASP A 15 21.79 -4.50 11.40
CA ASP A 15 22.84 -4.65 12.42
C ASP A 15 24.10 -5.32 11.89
N ARG A 16 23.97 -6.22 10.90
CA ARG A 16 25.10 -7.03 10.41
C ARG A 16 25.90 -6.37 9.30
N TYR A 17 25.25 -5.57 8.44
CA TYR A 17 25.87 -5.12 7.19
C TYR A 17 26.08 -3.62 7.09
N PHE A 18 25.44 -2.82 7.93
CA PHE A 18 25.59 -1.36 7.89
C PHE A 18 26.41 -0.85 9.08
N ALA A 19 27.39 0.00 8.75
CA ALA A 19 28.28 0.60 9.76
C ALA A 19 27.69 1.86 10.37
N THR A 20 26.73 2.52 9.72
CA THR A 20 26.14 3.78 10.18
C THR A 20 24.65 3.64 10.48
N PRO A 21 24.14 4.36 11.48
CA PRO A 21 22.72 4.36 11.82
C PRO A 21 21.81 4.79 10.65
N GLU A 22 22.27 5.72 9.82
CA GLU A 22 21.53 6.26 8.68
C GLU A 22 21.28 5.20 7.60
N ALA A 23 22.30 4.40 7.27
CA ALA A 23 22.17 3.32 6.30
C ALA A 23 21.20 2.23 6.80
N GLY A 24 21.25 1.91 8.10
CA GLY A 24 20.29 1.02 8.75
C GLY A 24 18.87 1.58 8.73
N ALA A 25 18.72 2.87 8.99
CA ALA A 25 17.42 3.55 8.95
C ALA A 25 16.83 3.58 7.53
N LEU A 26 17.64 3.78 6.50
CA LEU A 26 17.20 3.75 5.10
C LEU A 26 16.63 2.36 4.74
N LEU A 27 17.31 1.28 5.14
CA LEU A 27 16.79 -0.08 4.96
C LEU A 27 15.48 -0.28 5.74
N ALA A 28 15.45 0.14 7.00
CA ALA A 28 14.28 -0.04 7.89
C ALA A 28 13.06 0.72 7.37
N GLY A 29 13.21 1.94 6.87
CA GLY A 29 12.14 2.73 6.26
C GLY A 29 11.52 2.00 5.05
N ASN A 30 12.36 1.42 4.19
CA ASN A 30 11.86 0.61 3.07
C ASN A 30 11.23 -0.71 3.55
N ALA A 31 11.78 -1.35 4.58
CA ALA A 31 11.23 -2.58 5.15
C ALA A 31 9.88 -2.38 5.86
N ALA A 32 9.60 -1.17 6.37
CA ALA A 32 8.33 -0.83 7.02
C ALA A 32 7.13 -0.96 6.07
N HIS A 33 7.33 -0.83 4.76
CA HIS A 33 6.30 -1.13 3.76
C HIS A 33 5.79 -2.59 3.79
N SER A 34 6.44 -3.46 4.57
CA SER A 34 5.92 -4.81 4.82
C SER A 34 4.71 -4.84 5.76
N PHE A 35 4.42 -3.76 6.49
CA PHE A 35 3.39 -3.72 7.54
C PHE A 35 3.58 -4.83 8.60
N LEU A 36 4.84 -5.20 8.83
CA LEU A 36 5.26 -6.25 9.76
C LEU A 36 6.28 -5.72 10.77
N PRO A 37 6.40 -6.33 11.96
CA PRO A 37 7.56 -6.09 12.80
C PRO A 37 8.84 -6.43 12.04
N LEU A 38 9.81 -5.51 12.02
CA LEU A 38 11.01 -5.62 11.17
C LEU A 38 11.97 -6.76 11.59
N ASN A 39 11.71 -7.40 12.72
CA ASN A 39 12.39 -8.61 13.16
C ASN A 39 11.76 -9.91 12.61
N ARG A 40 10.81 -9.81 11.69
CA ARG A 40 10.21 -10.98 11.02
C ARG A 40 10.92 -11.31 9.72
N PRO A 41 10.97 -12.61 9.35
CA PRO A 41 11.48 -13.04 8.06
C PRO A 41 10.78 -12.34 6.90
N LEU A 42 11.48 -12.19 5.76
CA LEU A 42 11.01 -11.60 4.51
C LEU A 42 10.82 -10.06 4.54
N THR A 43 11.02 -9.37 5.66
CA THR A 43 10.95 -7.91 5.71
C THR A 43 12.05 -7.25 4.89
N THR A 44 13.24 -7.86 4.79
CA THR A 44 14.29 -7.41 3.89
C THR A 44 13.94 -7.60 2.42
N ALA A 45 13.17 -8.64 2.07
CA ALA A 45 12.76 -8.84 0.68
C ALA A 45 11.94 -7.66 0.15
N LEU A 46 11.01 -7.13 0.96
CA LEU A 46 10.23 -5.95 0.62
C LEU A 46 11.12 -4.70 0.45
N ALA A 47 12.07 -4.47 1.37
CA ALA A 47 13.03 -3.38 1.25
C ALA A 47 13.83 -3.48 -0.06
N LEU A 48 14.38 -4.65 -0.37
CA LEU A 48 15.15 -4.87 -1.59
C LEU A 48 14.30 -4.73 -2.86
N ALA A 49 13.03 -5.16 -2.82
CA ALA A 49 12.09 -5.01 -3.94
C ALA A 49 11.78 -3.54 -4.26
N LEU A 50 11.81 -2.66 -3.27
CA LEU A 50 11.66 -1.22 -3.46
C LEU A 50 12.99 -0.55 -3.83
N MET A 51 14.08 -0.89 -3.15
CA MET A 51 15.38 -0.24 -3.35
C MET A 51 16.02 -0.60 -4.68
N ALA A 52 15.90 -1.84 -5.17
CA ALA A 52 16.55 -2.26 -6.40
C ALA A 52 16.05 -1.46 -7.64
N PRO A 53 14.75 -1.29 -7.90
CA PRO A 53 14.26 -0.42 -8.95
C PRO A 53 14.67 1.05 -8.76
N ALA A 54 14.70 1.53 -7.51
CA ALA A 54 15.15 2.90 -7.21
C ALA A 54 16.59 3.15 -7.66
N HIS A 55 17.48 2.19 -7.46
CA HIS A 55 18.86 2.28 -7.92
C HIS A 55 19.02 2.10 -9.44
N GLN A 56 18.13 1.36 -10.07
CA GLN A 56 18.18 1.10 -11.52
C GLN A 56 17.57 2.23 -12.35
N SER A 57 16.44 2.77 -11.96
CA SER A 57 15.61 3.67 -12.77
C SER A 57 15.07 4.87 -12.00
N GLY A 58 15.35 4.97 -10.70
CA GLY A 58 14.68 5.91 -9.80
C GLY A 58 13.25 5.49 -9.46
N TRP A 59 12.56 6.37 -8.74
CA TRP A 59 11.12 6.24 -8.46
C TRP A 59 10.36 7.34 -9.19
N PRO A 60 9.92 7.09 -10.44
CA PRO A 60 9.17 8.08 -11.19
C PRO A 60 7.78 8.29 -10.58
N ILE A 61 7.26 9.50 -10.74
CA ILE A 61 5.86 9.81 -10.48
C ILE A 61 5.17 10.18 -11.80
N ALA A 62 3.86 10.00 -11.86
CA ALA A 62 3.10 10.43 -13.04
C ALA A 62 2.99 11.96 -13.07
N ALA A 63 3.37 12.58 -14.20
CA ALA A 63 3.16 13.99 -14.43
C ALA A 63 1.66 14.34 -14.33
N GLY A 64 1.34 15.40 -13.61
CA GLY A 64 -0.05 15.79 -13.33
C GLY A 64 -0.74 14.98 -12.23
N GLY A 65 -0.06 13.94 -11.69
CA GLY A 65 -0.56 13.12 -10.56
C GLY A 65 -1.00 11.72 -10.94
N SER A 66 -1.28 10.90 -9.92
CA SER A 66 -1.60 9.47 -10.08
C SER A 66 -2.82 9.19 -10.95
N ALA A 67 -3.78 10.13 -11.04
CA ALA A 67 -4.95 9.99 -11.91
C ALA A 67 -4.57 9.86 -13.40
N ALA A 68 -3.41 10.38 -13.81
CA ALA A 68 -2.90 10.25 -15.19
C ALA A 68 -2.65 8.79 -15.58
N ILE A 69 -2.24 7.94 -14.64
CA ILE A 69 -2.04 6.50 -14.87
C ILE A 69 -3.39 5.83 -15.19
N SER A 70 -4.41 6.11 -14.37
CA SER A 70 -5.76 5.58 -14.61
C SER A 70 -6.34 6.10 -15.91
N ALA A 71 -6.18 7.41 -16.22
CA ALA A 71 -6.66 8.00 -17.45
C ALA A 71 -6.03 7.34 -18.69
N ALA A 72 -4.73 7.06 -18.68
CA ALA A 72 -4.05 6.37 -19.78
C ALA A 72 -4.58 4.94 -19.97
N LEU A 73 -4.78 4.19 -18.90
CA LEU A 73 -5.34 2.84 -18.97
C LEU A 73 -6.80 2.84 -19.45
N LEU A 74 -7.59 3.80 -18.99
CA LEU A 74 -8.98 3.96 -19.41
C LEU A 74 -9.09 4.36 -20.89
N GLY A 75 -8.21 5.27 -21.35
CA GLY A 75 -8.12 5.64 -22.76
C GLY A 75 -7.84 4.41 -23.64
N TYR A 76 -6.84 3.61 -23.26
CA TYR A 76 -6.51 2.38 -23.98
C TYR A 76 -7.65 1.35 -23.95
N LEU A 77 -8.34 1.19 -22.81
CA LEU A 77 -9.51 0.34 -22.72
C LEU A 77 -10.61 0.77 -23.70
N HIS A 78 -10.87 2.08 -23.82
CA HIS A 78 -11.84 2.61 -24.78
C HIS A 78 -11.43 2.37 -26.23
N GLU A 79 -10.14 2.52 -26.58
CA GLU A 79 -9.61 2.20 -27.91
C GLU A 79 -9.85 0.72 -28.29
N LEU A 80 -9.82 -0.17 -27.29
CA LEU A 80 -10.14 -1.59 -27.45
C LEU A 80 -11.64 -1.90 -27.45
N GLY A 81 -12.53 -0.90 -27.34
CA GLY A 81 -13.98 -1.05 -27.32
C GLY A 81 -14.55 -1.43 -25.94
N GLY A 82 -13.75 -1.32 -24.87
CA GLY A 82 -14.21 -1.56 -23.51
C GLY A 82 -15.11 -0.43 -22.99
N GLU A 83 -16.11 -0.79 -22.17
CA GLU A 83 -17.03 0.15 -21.52
C GLU A 83 -16.72 0.29 -20.03
N ILE A 84 -16.95 1.51 -19.48
CA ILE A 84 -16.84 1.81 -18.05
C ILE A 84 -18.20 2.25 -17.57
N ARG A 85 -18.68 1.65 -16.47
CA ARG A 85 -19.91 2.00 -15.79
C ARG A 85 -19.62 2.45 -14.37
N CYS A 86 -19.59 3.76 -14.18
CA CYS A 86 -19.48 4.36 -12.86
C CYS A 86 -20.84 4.26 -12.11
N ASP A 87 -20.83 4.58 -10.82
CA ASP A 87 -21.99 4.62 -9.93
C ASP A 87 -22.82 3.33 -9.93
N THR A 88 -22.18 2.21 -10.22
CA THR A 88 -22.80 0.89 -10.31
C THR A 88 -22.22 -0.05 -9.26
N THR A 89 -22.89 -0.17 -8.13
CA THR A 89 -22.46 -1.06 -7.05
C THR A 89 -22.90 -2.50 -7.32
N VAL A 90 -21.96 -3.42 -7.45
CA VAL A 90 -22.20 -4.87 -7.57
C VAL A 90 -22.29 -5.48 -6.17
N ARG A 91 -23.44 -5.99 -5.77
CA ARG A 91 -23.70 -6.67 -4.49
C ARG A 91 -23.88 -8.16 -4.62
N THR A 92 -24.36 -8.60 -5.80
CA THR A 92 -24.58 -10.00 -6.15
C THR A 92 -24.14 -10.26 -7.59
N LEU A 93 -23.97 -11.49 -7.98
CA LEU A 93 -23.68 -11.86 -9.38
C LEU A 93 -24.80 -11.44 -10.34
N GLY A 94 -26.05 -11.31 -9.84
CA GLY A 94 -27.20 -10.86 -10.65
C GLY A 94 -27.13 -9.39 -11.06
N ASP A 95 -26.27 -8.59 -10.44
CA ASP A 95 -26.07 -7.18 -10.78
C ASP A 95 -25.11 -7.01 -11.98
N LEU A 96 -24.45 -8.09 -12.41
CA LEU A 96 -23.54 -8.08 -13.55
C LEU A 96 -24.31 -8.24 -14.87
N PRO A 97 -23.85 -7.58 -15.95
CA PRO A 97 -24.38 -7.85 -17.29
C PRO A 97 -24.07 -9.30 -17.71
N PRO A 98 -24.72 -9.85 -18.75
CA PRO A 98 -24.33 -11.14 -19.34
C PRO A 98 -22.84 -11.17 -19.66
N HIS A 99 -22.13 -12.21 -19.23
CA HIS A 99 -20.69 -12.36 -19.38
C HIS A 99 -20.30 -13.85 -19.38
N ASP A 100 -19.17 -14.18 -19.99
CA ASP A 100 -18.56 -15.51 -19.92
C ASP A 100 -17.65 -15.62 -18.69
N VAL A 101 -16.96 -14.52 -18.33
CA VAL A 101 -16.02 -14.44 -17.22
C VAL A 101 -16.17 -13.13 -16.47
N ALA A 102 -16.21 -13.18 -15.15
CA ALA A 102 -16.11 -12.03 -14.25
C ALA A 102 -14.78 -12.07 -13.49
N ILE A 103 -13.99 -11.01 -13.62
CA ILE A 103 -12.73 -10.82 -12.89
C ILE A 103 -12.94 -9.71 -11.87
N PHE A 104 -12.81 -10.03 -10.59
CA PHE A 104 -13.09 -9.12 -9.49
C PHE A 104 -11.80 -8.47 -8.97
N ASP A 105 -11.66 -7.16 -9.11
CA ASP A 105 -10.66 -6.37 -8.40
C ASP A 105 -11.26 -5.85 -7.08
N THR A 106 -11.63 -6.78 -6.21
CA THR A 106 -12.22 -6.49 -4.91
C THR A 106 -11.42 -7.16 -3.79
N ASP A 107 -11.68 -6.76 -2.55
CA ASP A 107 -11.23 -7.55 -1.41
C ASP A 107 -11.78 -8.99 -1.50
N ALA A 108 -10.98 -9.97 -1.08
CA ALA A 108 -11.35 -11.39 -1.19
C ALA A 108 -12.65 -11.73 -0.43
N ALA A 109 -12.89 -11.09 0.72
CA ALA A 109 -14.12 -11.31 1.48
C ALA A 109 -15.34 -10.67 0.79
N ALA A 110 -15.15 -9.53 0.11
CA ALA A 110 -16.20 -8.93 -0.73
C ALA A 110 -16.58 -9.85 -1.88
N LEU A 111 -15.60 -10.42 -2.60
CA LEU A 111 -15.90 -11.44 -3.62
C LEU A 111 -16.66 -12.62 -3.02
N ALA A 112 -16.24 -13.13 -1.87
CA ALA A 112 -16.91 -14.25 -1.21
C ALA A 112 -18.38 -13.96 -0.87
N ALA A 113 -18.69 -12.70 -0.51
CA ALA A 113 -20.06 -12.25 -0.26
C ALA A 113 -20.86 -12.13 -1.57
N ILE A 114 -20.31 -11.51 -2.61
CA ILE A 114 -20.95 -11.29 -3.92
C ILE A 114 -21.23 -12.63 -4.61
N ALA A 115 -20.23 -13.51 -4.67
CA ALA A 115 -20.33 -14.79 -5.38
C ALA A 115 -21.17 -15.84 -4.63
N GLY A 116 -21.26 -15.74 -3.31
CA GLY A 116 -22.09 -16.62 -2.48
C GLY A 116 -21.88 -18.11 -2.77
N ALA A 117 -22.94 -18.82 -3.11
CA ALA A 117 -22.91 -20.26 -3.40
C ALA A 117 -22.29 -20.61 -4.77
N ALA A 118 -22.06 -19.62 -5.64
CA ALA A 118 -21.46 -19.86 -6.95
C ALA A 118 -19.98 -20.28 -6.87
N ILE A 119 -19.31 -20.08 -5.75
CA ILE A 119 -17.96 -20.57 -5.48
C ILE A 119 -17.94 -21.64 -4.39
N PRO A 120 -17.00 -22.60 -4.41
CA PRO A 120 -16.94 -23.68 -3.43
C PRO A 120 -16.87 -23.15 -1.99
N ARG A 121 -17.60 -23.79 -1.07
CA ARG A 121 -17.69 -23.41 0.33
C ARG A 121 -16.32 -23.23 1.02
N ARG A 122 -15.35 -24.10 0.66
CA ARG A 122 -13.98 -24.01 1.19
C ARG A 122 -13.28 -22.71 0.80
N VAL A 123 -13.44 -22.29 -0.47
CA VAL A 123 -12.85 -21.05 -1.01
C VAL A 123 -13.52 -19.84 -0.35
N ARG A 124 -14.84 -19.83 -0.34
CA ARG A 124 -15.63 -18.77 0.32
C ARG A 124 -15.23 -18.56 1.77
N ARG A 125 -15.08 -19.64 2.56
CA ARG A 125 -14.62 -19.57 3.95
C ARG A 125 -13.20 -19.04 4.08
N SER A 126 -12.30 -19.47 3.20
CA SER A 126 -10.92 -18.99 3.18
C SER A 126 -10.84 -17.48 2.87
N PHE A 127 -11.62 -17.01 1.91
CA PHE A 127 -11.67 -15.59 1.54
C PHE A 127 -12.29 -14.74 2.64
N ALA A 128 -13.45 -15.16 3.19
CA ALA A 128 -14.12 -14.46 4.29
C ALA A 128 -13.31 -14.44 5.59
N GLY A 129 -12.54 -15.49 5.86
CA GLY A 129 -11.70 -15.62 7.06
C GLY A 129 -10.30 -15.02 6.93
N ARG A 130 -10.00 -14.31 5.83
CA ARG A 130 -8.67 -13.71 5.64
C ARG A 130 -8.38 -12.66 6.71
N ARG A 131 -7.23 -12.78 7.36
CA ARG A 131 -6.79 -11.82 8.38
C ARG A 131 -6.47 -10.48 7.71
N ARG A 132 -6.90 -9.39 8.35
CA ARG A 132 -6.58 -8.03 7.94
C ARG A 132 -5.16 -7.66 8.36
N GLY A 133 -4.51 -6.81 7.54
CA GLY A 133 -3.27 -6.13 7.91
C GLY A 133 -3.55 -4.91 8.79
N PRO A 134 -2.50 -4.24 9.27
CA PRO A 134 -2.63 -2.90 9.83
C PRO A 134 -3.36 -1.96 8.87
N GLY A 135 -4.00 -0.94 9.42
CA GLY A 135 -4.55 0.17 8.65
C GLY A 135 -3.54 1.29 8.50
N VAL A 136 -3.93 2.31 7.75
CA VAL A 136 -3.18 3.58 7.66
C VAL A 136 -4.05 4.74 8.09
N PHE A 137 -3.41 5.77 8.66
CA PHE A 137 -4.00 7.08 8.94
C PHE A 137 -3.24 8.10 8.09
N LYS A 138 -3.95 8.81 7.21
CA LYS A 138 -3.36 9.70 6.20
C LYS A 138 -3.72 11.14 6.47
N VAL A 139 -2.78 12.04 6.21
CA VAL A 139 -3.01 13.48 6.21
C VAL A 139 -2.45 14.08 4.92
N ASP A 140 -3.17 15.00 4.33
CA ASP A 140 -2.75 15.85 3.23
C ASP A 140 -2.65 17.29 3.74
N TRP A 141 -1.59 18.02 3.41
CA TRP A 141 -1.37 19.41 3.81
C TRP A 141 -1.19 20.30 2.59
N ALA A 142 -1.83 21.48 2.63
CA ALA A 142 -1.47 22.62 1.82
C ALA A 142 -0.49 23.50 2.67
N LEU A 143 0.65 23.87 2.08
CA LEU A 143 1.73 24.54 2.79
C LEU A 143 2.07 25.90 2.18
N ASP A 144 2.45 26.85 3.04
CA ASP A 144 2.95 28.17 2.67
C ASP A 144 4.46 28.14 2.36
N GLY A 145 4.87 27.21 1.53
CA GLY A 145 6.26 27.03 1.11
C GLY A 145 6.72 25.58 1.22
N PRO A 146 7.95 25.29 0.77
CA PRO A 146 8.52 23.95 0.84
C PRO A 146 8.76 23.52 2.30
N VAL A 147 8.71 22.20 2.53
CA VAL A 147 9.01 21.64 3.86
C VAL A 147 10.45 21.96 4.26
N PRO A 148 10.68 22.52 5.47
CA PRO A 148 11.99 23.01 5.90
C PRO A 148 12.88 21.88 6.47
N TRP A 149 13.18 20.89 5.65
CA TRP A 149 14.00 19.74 6.04
C TRP A 149 15.38 20.18 6.56
N THR A 150 15.82 19.62 7.69
CA THR A 150 17.18 19.82 8.18
C THR A 150 18.24 19.13 7.33
N ASN A 151 17.88 18.02 6.68
CA ASN A 151 18.75 17.34 5.73
C ASN A 151 18.54 17.94 4.31
N PRO A 152 19.59 18.51 3.68
CA PRO A 152 19.47 19.14 2.36
C PRO A 152 19.04 18.13 1.27
N ASP A 153 19.42 16.87 1.36
CA ASP A 153 19.05 15.86 0.37
C ASP A 153 17.54 15.57 0.39
N ALA A 154 16.86 15.75 1.53
CA ALA A 154 15.42 15.57 1.62
C ALA A 154 14.63 16.61 0.82
N HIS A 155 15.20 17.77 0.50
CA HIS A 155 14.60 18.74 -0.39
C HIS A 155 14.52 18.25 -1.86
N LEU A 156 15.39 17.33 -2.24
CA LEU A 156 15.44 16.75 -3.58
C LEU A 156 14.58 15.48 -3.73
N ALA A 157 14.17 14.89 -2.62
CA ALA A 157 13.41 13.65 -2.60
C ALA A 157 11.91 13.91 -2.72
N SER A 158 11.23 13.25 -3.66
CA SER A 158 9.76 13.29 -3.74
C SER A 158 9.08 12.52 -2.61
N THR A 159 9.78 11.57 -2.02
CA THR A 159 9.29 10.75 -0.89
C THR A 159 10.36 10.64 0.18
N VAL A 160 9.97 10.86 1.43
CA VAL A 160 10.84 10.82 2.61
C VAL A 160 10.22 9.86 3.64
N HIS A 161 11.03 8.97 4.19
CA HIS A 161 10.65 8.11 5.31
C HIS A 161 11.14 8.72 6.63
N LEU A 162 10.24 8.93 7.56
CA LEU A 162 10.52 9.53 8.88
C LEU A 162 10.27 8.50 9.96
N GLY A 163 11.23 8.32 10.86
CA GLY A 163 11.11 7.36 11.94
C GLY A 163 12.31 7.38 12.90
N GLY A 164 13.38 8.06 12.51
CA GLY A 164 14.65 8.10 13.25
C GLY A 164 15.50 6.87 12.92
N THR A 165 16.04 6.21 13.95
CA THR A 165 16.89 5.03 13.77
C THR A 165 16.12 3.79 13.33
N ALA A 166 16.82 2.78 12.80
CA ALA A 166 16.22 1.49 12.48
C ALA A 166 15.49 0.87 13.69
N ALA A 167 16.03 1.04 14.89
CA ALA A 167 15.42 0.54 16.12
C ALA A 167 14.10 1.27 16.46
N GLU A 168 14.05 2.60 16.29
CA GLU A 168 12.81 3.37 16.49
C GLU A 168 11.73 2.95 15.49
N ILE A 169 12.07 2.79 14.21
CA ILE A 169 11.14 2.32 13.17
C ILE A 169 10.64 0.91 13.51
N ALA A 170 11.54 0.00 13.87
CA ALA A 170 11.18 -1.37 14.24
C ALA A 170 10.26 -1.43 15.47
N ALA A 171 10.50 -0.57 16.47
CA ALA A 171 9.65 -0.46 17.66
C ALA A 171 8.25 0.06 17.30
N ALA A 172 8.15 1.10 16.47
CA ALA A 172 6.88 1.65 16.00
C ALA A 172 6.03 0.59 15.26
N GLU A 173 6.61 -0.10 14.29
CA GLU A 173 5.92 -1.16 13.55
C GLU A 173 5.48 -2.34 14.46
N ALA A 174 6.29 -2.68 15.45
CA ALA A 174 5.94 -3.71 16.41
C ALA A 174 4.74 -3.30 17.31
N GLU A 175 4.63 -2.03 17.70
CA GLU A 175 3.48 -1.53 18.46
C GLU A 175 2.19 -1.64 17.65
N VAL A 176 2.20 -1.22 16.39
CA VAL A 176 1.03 -1.30 15.50
C VAL A 176 0.50 -2.73 15.41
N VAL A 177 1.37 -3.72 15.19
CA VAL A 177 0.95 -5.14 15.09
C VAL A 177 0.46 -5.69 16.44
N ARG A 178 0.87 -5.09 17.57
CA ARG A 178 0.34 -5.41 18.92
C ARG A 178 -1.00 -4.72 19.22
N GLY A 179 -1.55 -3.96 18.27
CA GLY A 179 -2.82 -3.26 18.45
C GLY A 179 -2.68 -1.91 19.17
N ARG A 180 -1.49 -1.30 19.18
CA ARG A 180 -1.24 0.00 19.82
C ARG A 180 -0.78 1.03 18.80
N ASN A 181 -1.17 2.28 19.00
CA ASN A 181 -0.67 3.40 18.23
C ASN A 181 0.65 3.89 18.82
N PRO A 182 1.79 3.85 18.09
CA PRO A 182 3.07 4.34 18.61
C PRO A 182 3.05 5.85 18.82
N ALA A 183 3.67 6.33 19.90
CA ALA A 183 3.79 7.77 20.16
C ALA A 183 4.64 8.48 19.08
N ARG A 184 5.64 7.77 18.55
CA ARG A 184 6.50 8.22 17.43
C ARG A 184 6.33 7.25 16.28
N PRO A 185 5.34 7.45 15.40
CA PRO A 185 5.08 6.55 14.30
C PRO A 185 6.19 6.60 13.23
N PHE A 186 6.37 5.52 12.51
CA PHE A 186 6.96 5.60 11.18
C PHE A 186 6.00 6.37 10.27
N VAL A 187 6.51 7.35 9.53
CA VAL A 187 5.72 8.16 8.60
C VAL A 187 6.34 8.09 7.21
N LEU A 188 5.56 7.73 6.21
CA LEU A 188 5.87 8.01 4.83
C LEU A 188 5.31 9.39 4.50
N ALA A 189 6.16 10.29 4.00
CA ALA A 189 5.79 11.61 3.56
C ALA A 189 6.17 11.81 2.09
N ALA A 190 5.27 12.36 1.29
CA ALA A 190 5.52 12.62 -0.13
C ALA A 190 5.25 14.09 -0.46
N GLN A 191 6.18 14.69 -1.19
CA GLN A 191 6.18 16.09 -1.61
C GLN A 191 6.26 16.17 -3.15
N PRO A 192 5.15 15.88 -3.86
CA PRO A 192 5.16 15.73 -5.31
C PRO A 192 5.56 17.00 -6.06
N ALA A 193 5.34 18.18 -5.48
CA ALA A 193 5.71 19.45 -6.10
C ALA A 193 7.24 19.63 -6.28
N THR A 194 8.06 18.83 -5.57
CA THR A 194 9.52 18.81 -5.74
C THR A 194 9.95 18.41 -7.14
N VAL A 195 9.22 17.51 -7.78
CA VAL A 195 9.54 16.96 -9.11
C VAL A 195 8.49 17.29 -10.18
N ASP A 196 7.30 17.70 -9.77
CA ASP A 196 6.22 18.17 -10.64
C ASP A 196 5.64 19.49 -10.09
N PRO A 197 6.13 20.65 -10.57
CA PRO A 197 5.70 21.96 -10.08
C PRO A 197 4.22 22.26 -10.34
N THR A 198 3.55 21.50 -11.19
CA THR A 198 2.10 21.67 -11.44
C THR A 198 1.24 21.23 -10.26
N ARG A 199 1.83 20.55 -9.25
CA ARG A 199 1.13 20.02 -8.08
C ARG A 199 0.79 21.06 -7.02
N ALA A 200 1.36 22.27 -7.10
CA ALA A 200 1.06 23.37 -6.18
C ALA A 200 1.16 24.72 -6.92
N PRO A 201 0.45 25.76 -6.45
CA PRO A 201 0.66 27.12 -6.95
C PRO A 201 2.10 27.60 -6.69
N ALA A 202 2.56 28.57 -7.48
CA ALA A 202 3.89 29.15 -7.30
C ALA A 202 4.10 29.67 -5.87
N GLY A 203 5.24 29.31 -5.26
CA GLY A 203 5.60 29.66 -3.88
C GLY A 203 4.87 28.84 -2.81
N LYS A 204 3.97 27.93 -3.16
CA LYS A 204 3.29 27.01 -2.25
C LYS A 204 3.79 25.58 -2.44
N ALA A 205 3.46 24.71 -1.48
CA ALA A 205 3.75 23.29 -1.57
C ALA A 205 2.57 22.43 -1.12
N VAL A 206 2.60 21.18 -1.50
CA VAL A 206 1.73 20.14 -0.98
C VAL A 206 2.58 19.02 -0.40
N LEU A 207 2.16 18.55 0.74
CA LEU A 207 2.70 17.33 1.38
C LEU A 207 1.53 16.40 1.65
N TRP A 208 1.72 15.12 1.46
CA TRP A 208 0.84 14.14 2.08
C TRP A 208 1.68 13.10 2.80
N GLY A 209 1.13 12.53 3.84
CA GLY A 209 1.82 11.47 4.57
C GLY A 209 0.85 10.55 5.27
N TYR A 210 1.33 9.38 5.63
CA TYR A 210 0.57 8.46 6.46
C TYR A 210 1.48 7.74 7.45
N CYS A 211 0.87 7.25 8.51
CA CYS A 211 1.49 6.29 9.42
C CYS A 211 0.66 5.01 9.48
N HIS A 212 1.31 3.92 9.90
CA HIS A 212 0.62 2.68 10.18
C HIS A 212 -0.11 2.77 11.53
N VAL A 213 -1.31 2.18 11.57
CA VAL A 213 -2.16 2.09 12.76
C VAL A 213 -2.74 0.68 12.89
N PRO A 214 -3.20 0.25 14.06
CA PRO A 214 -4.00 -0.96 14.17
C PRO A 214 -5.19 -0.94 13.22
N ASN A 215 -5.54 -2.09 12.63
CA ASN A 215 -6.68 -2.17 11.73
C ASN A 215 -7.95 -1.62 12.40
N GLY A 216 -8.62 -0.69 11.73
CA GLY A 216 -9.83 -0.06 12.24
C GLY A 216 -9.61 0.91 13.41
N SER A 217 -8.38 1.37 13.66
CA SER A 217 -8.09 2.39 14.69
C SER A 217 -8.95 3.62 14.50
N THR A 218 -9.51 4.13 15.60
CA THR A 218 -10.34 5.34 15.64
C THR A 218 -9.59 6.55 16.22
N GLU A 219 -8.32 6.37 16.61
CA GLU A 219 -7.51 7.43 17.19
C GLU A 219 -7.02 8.38 16.11
N ASP A 220 -7.19 9.68 16.33
CA ASP A 220 -6.59 10.73 15.49
C ASP A 220 -5.07 10.73 15.67
N ARG A 221 -4.34 10.61 14.58
CA ARG A 221 -2.88 10.58 14.56
C ARG A 221 -2.24 11.82 13.97
N THR A 222 -3.03 12.86 13.67
CA THR A 222 -2.56 14.09 13.04
C THR A 222 -1.39 14.69 13.81
N ASP A 223 -1.57 14.93 15.11
CA ASP A 223 -0.53 15.51 15.96
C ASP A 223 0.75 14.65 16.03
N ALA A 224 0.60 13.32 16.08
CA ALA A 224 1.75 12.43 16.14
C ALA A 224 2.54 12.41 14.82
N ILE A 225 1.85 12.48 13.68
CA ILE A 225 2.49 12.58 12.37
C ILE A 225 3.18 13.94 12.23
N GLU A 226 2.50 15.04 12.58
CA GLU A 226 3.08 16.38 12.52
C GLU A 226 4.27 16.56 13.45
N ALA A 227 4.21 16.02 14.67
CA ALA A 227 5.34 16.02 15.60
C ALA A 227 6.54 15.24 15.05
N GLN A 228 6.28 14.17 14.29
CA GLN A 228 7.35 13.40 13.66
C GLN A 228 7.96 14.17 12.48
N ILE A 229 7.16 14.89 11.69
CA ILE A 229 7.67 15.76 10.62
C ILE A 229 8.46 16.93 11.23
N GLU A 230 7.91 17.60 12.23
CA GLU A 230 8.55 18.74 12.94
C GLU A 230 9.92 18.37 13.52
N ARG A 231 10.11 17.12 13.95
CA ARG A 231 11.40 16.61 14.46
C ARG A 231 12.51 16.70 13.41
N PHE A 232 12.19 16.56 12.12
CA PHE A 232 13.14 16.55 10.99
C PHE A 232 13.04 17.79 10.10
N ALA A 233 12.01 18.58 10.31
CA ALA A 233 11.71 19.81 9.58
C ALA A 233 11.15 20.87 10.54
N PRO A 234 11.98 21.45 11.43
CA PRO A 234 11.55 22.46 12.39
C PRO A 234 10.88 23.66 11.70
N GLY A 235 9.72 24.08 12.19
CA GLY A 235 8.88 25.12 11.59
C GLY A 235 7.89 24.62 10.56
N PHE A 236 7.79 23.29 10.35
CA PHE A 236 6.80 22.71 9.44
C PHE A 236 5.37 23.11 9.79
N ARG A 237 5.02 23.09 11.08
CA ARG A 237 3.67 23.42 11.54
C ARG A 237 3.25 24.86 11.23
N ASP A 238 4.20 25.79 11.21
CA ASP A 238 3.95 27.21 10.91
C ASP A 238 3.61 27.42 9.42
N LEU A 239 3.98 26.49 8.56
CA LEU A 239 3.68 26.55 7.13
C LEU A 239 2.31 25.97 6.76
N ILE A 240 1.58 25.35 7.69
CA ILE A 240 0.34 24.64 7.37
C ILE A 240 -0.79 25.65 7.14
N LEU A 241 -1.28 25.71 5.90
CA LEU A 241 -2.42 26.51 5.50
C LEU A 241 -3.76 25.75 5.69
N ALA A 242 -3.76 24.45 5.37
CA ALA A 242 -4.92 23.59 5.51
C ALA A 242 -4.51 22.12 5.63
N ARG A 243 -5.42 21.32 6.19
CA ARG A 243 -5.28 19.85 6.32
C ARG A 243 -6.53 19.15 5.79
N ALA A 244 -6.32 17.96 5.22
CA ALA A 244 -7.37 16.99 4.99
C ALA A 244 -6.92 15.66 5.60
N VAL A 245 -7.76 15.08 6.44
CA VAL A 245 -7.46 13.84 7.18
C VAL A 245 -8.29 12.69 6.62
N ARG A 246 -7.68 11.50 6.56
CA ARG A 246 -8.36 10.25 6.24
C ARG A 246 -7.98 9.18 7.26
N SER A 247 -8.93 8.90 8.14
CA SER A 247 -8.84 7.80 9.11
C SER A 247 -9.02 6.45 8.42
N PRO A 248 -8.74 5.32 9.09
CA PRO A 248 -9.09 3.98 8.60
C PRO A 248 -10.57 3.82 8.22
N HIS A 249 -11.46 4.51 8.92
CA HIS A 249 -12.89 4.53 8.62
C HIS A 249 -13.17 5.26 7.30
N ASP A 250 -12.58 6.45 7.10
CA ASP A 250 -12.75 7.22 5.87
C ASP A 250 -12.19 6.48 4.65
N LEU A 251 -11.03 5.83 4.80
CA LEU A 251 -10.46 4.99 3.75
C LEU A 251 -11.37 3.80 3.39
N THR A 252 -12.04 3.21 4.37
CA THR A 252 -13.02 2.13 4.13
C THR A 252 -14.28 2.67 3.45
N ALA A 253 -14.74 3.86 3.82
CA ALA A 253 -15.91 4.51 3.22
C ALA A 253 -15.63 4.92 1.76
N ASP A 254 -14.44 5.47 1.49
CA ASP A 254 -14.01 5.84 0.14
C ASP A 254 -13.81 4.61 -0.76
N ASN A 255 -13.26 3.53 -0.20
CA ASN A 255 -13.04 2.27 -0.91
C ASN A 255 -13.28 1.05 0.02
N PRO A 256 -14.44 0.38 -0.09
CA PRO A 256 -14.76 -0.79 0.73
C PRO A 256 -13.76 -1.96 0.63
N ASN A 257 -12.85 -1.93 -0.35
CA ASN A 257 -11.77 -2.90 -0.49
C ASN A 257 -10.58 -2.65 0.45
N HIS A 258 -10.64 -1.55 1.24
CA HIS A 258 -9.67 -1.23 2.30
C HIS A 258 -10.28 -1.37 3.71
N PRO A 259 -10.78 -2.54 4.11
CA PRO A 259 -11.49 -2.70 5.37
C PRO A 259 -10.60 -2.41 6.57
N GLY A 260 -11.02 -1.45 7.41
CA GLY A 260 -10.25 -0.96 8.55
C GLY A 260 -8.98 -0.21 8.16
N GLY A 261 -8.91 0.34 6.93
CA GLY A 261 -7.77 1.05 6.40
C GLY A 261 -6.64 0.16 5.89
N ASP A 262 -6.86 -1.16 5.76
CA ASP A 262 -5.86 -2.10 5.22
C ASP A 262 -5.69 -1.91 3.71
N ILE A 263 -4.62 -1.22 3.32
CA ILE A 263 -4.25 -0.97 1.92
C ILE A 263 -3.41 -2.10 1.30
N THR A 264 -3.11 -3.17 2.07
CA THR A 264 -2.25 -4.28 1.62
C THR A 264 -3.02 -5.46 1.04
N GLY A 265 -4.35 -5.42 1.11
CA GLY A 265 -5.21 -6.52 0.64
C GLY A 265 -5.13 -7.77 1.54
N GLY A 266 -4.94 -7.56 2.84
CA GLY A 266 -4.85 -8.58 3.89
C GLY A 266 -3.46 -8.72 4.48
N SER A 267 -3.40 -9.26 5.70
CA SER A 267 -2.17 -9.41 6.49
C SER A 267 -1.06 -10.11 5.72
N LEU A 268 0.14 -9.55 5.77
CA LEU A 268 1.38 -10.14 5.24
C LEU A 268 2.08 -11.05 6.26
N ALA A 269 1.54 -11.20 7.48
CA ALA A 269 2.14 -12.03 8.53
C ALA A 269 2.12 -13.52 8.19
N GLY A 270 3.18 -14.23 8.58
CA GLY A 270 3.31 -15.67 8.36
C GLY A 270 3.35 -16.01 6.88
N LEU A 271 2.46 -16.89 6.43
CA LEU A 271 2.34 -17.25 5.01
C LEU A 271 1.60 -16.20 4.16
N GLY A 272 1.04 -15.15 4.77
CA GLY A 272 0.24 -14.14 4.07
C GLY A 272 0.99 -13.39 2.97
N LEU A 273 2.33 -13.33 3.03
CA LEU A 273 3.15 -12.71 2.00
C LEU A 273 3.24 -13.58 0.72
N ILE A 274 3.31 -14.92 0.86
CA ILE A 274 3.56 -15.84 -0.25
C ILE A 274 2.34 -16.67 -0.64
N ALA A 275 1.39 -16.87 0.28
CA ALA A 275 0.18 -17.70 0.11
C ALA A 275 -1.08 -16.82 0.10
N ARG A 276 -1.21 -15.96 -0.90
CA ARG A 276 -2.33 -15.02 -0.99
C ARG A 276 -3.19 -15.29 -2.23
N PRO A 277 -4.52 -15.17 -2.14
CA PRO A 277 -5.35 -14.97 -0.93
C PRO A 277 -5.44 -16.23 -0.05
N ARG A 278 -4.97 -17.36 -0.54
CA ARG A 278 -4.92 -18.69 0.11
C ARG A 278 -3.73 -19.49 -0.44
N LEU A 279 -3.35 -20.56 0.24
CA LEU A 279 -2.33 -21.48 -0.25
C LEU A 279 -2.91 -22.31 -1.41
N THR A 280 -2.45 -22.03 -2.62
CA THR A 280 -2.89 -22.68 -3.86
C THR A 280 -1.90 -22.38 -4.99
N PRO A 281 -1.71 -23.29 -5.96
CA PRO A 281 -0.97 -23.01 -7.18
C PRO A 281 -1.69 -22.05 -8.13
N HIS A 282 -3.00 -21.85 -7.95
CA HIS A 282 -3.85 -20.99 -8.79
C HIS A 282 -4.46 -19.85 -7.95
N PRO A 283 -3.67 -18.80 -7.61
CA PRO A 283 -4.10 -17.80 -6.63
C PRO A 283 -5.23 -16.87 -7.10
N TYR A 284 -5.47 -16.78 -8.39
CA TYR A 284 -6.54 -15.97 -8.99
C TYR A 284 -7.85 -16.73 -9.12
N ALA A 285 -7.80 -18.07 -9.08
CA ALA A 285 -8.93 -18.95 -9.29
C ALA A 285 -9.82 -19.07 -8.04
N THR A 286 -11.14 -19.12 -8.25
CA THR A 286 -12.13 -19.25 -7.18
C THR A 286 -12.69 -20.66 -7.04
N GLY A 287 -12.43 -21.52 -7.98
CA GLY A 287 -13.08 -22.84 -8.10
C GLY A 287 -14.35 -22.80 -8.95
N ASN A 288 -14.69 -21.66 -9.53
CA ASN A 288 -15.70 -21.49 -10.58
C ASN A 288 -15.01 -20.91 -11.83
N PRO A 289 -15.06 -21.56 -13.00
CA PRO A 289 -14.34 -21.11 -14.18
C PRO A 289 -14.80 -19.75 -14.71
N GLY A 290 -16.00 -19.31 -14.38
CA GLY A 290 -16.51 -17.99 -14.75
C GLY A 290 -16.19 -16.88 -13.74
N ILE A 291 -15.53 -17.16 -12.59
CA ILE A 291 -15.33 -16.17 -11.50
C ILE A 291 -13.87 -16.17 -11.03
N TRP A 292 -13.22 -15.00 -11.10
CA TRP A 292 -11.80 -14.84 -10.79
C TRP A 292 -11.56 -13.64 -9.88
N LEU A 293 -10.44 -13.65 -9.15
CA LEU A 293 -9.98 -12.55 -8.28
C LEU A 293 -8.65 -12.00 -8.80
N CYS A 294 -8.52 -10.66 -8.89
CA CYS A 294 -7.29 -10.03 -9.38
C CYS A 294 -6.75 -8.89 -8.51
N SER A 295 -7.29 -8.71 -7.30
CA SER A 295 -6.99 -7.55 -6.45
C SER A 295 -5.63 -7.63 -5.74
N ALA A 296 -5.33 -6.60 -4.93
CA ALA A 296 -4.22 -6.60 -3.99
C ALA A 296 -4.18 -7.83 -3.06
N SER A 297 -5.28 -8.56 -2.92
CA SER A 297 -5.32 -9.84 -2.20
C SER A 297 -4.63 -11.00 -2.92
N THR A 298 -4.29 -10.85 -4.21
CA THR A 298 -3.60 -11.87 -5.03
C THR A 298 -2.13 -11.51 -5.24
N PRO A 299 -1.25 -12.43 -5.68
CA PRO A 299 0.12 -12.09 -6.04
C PRO A 299 0.20 -11.07 -7.20
N PRO A 300 1.22 -10.22 -7.25
CA PRO A 300 2.31 -10.10 -6.30
C PRO A 300 1.91 -9.32 -5.02
N GLY A 301 0.69 -8.84 -4.91
CA GLY A 301 0.20 -8.08 -3.77
C GLY A 301 -0.11 -6.63 -4.09
N ALA A 302 -0.20 -5.79 -3.05
CA ALA A 302 -0.43 -4.35 -3.20
C ALA A 302 0.77 -3.66 -3.85
N GLY A 303 0.49 -2.65 -4.67
CA GLY A 303 1.50 -1.83 -5.35
C GLY A 303 0.93 -1.22 -6.63
N VAL A 304 1.57 -0.16 -7.13
CA VAL A 304 1.19 0.50 -8.39
C VAL A 304 1.90 -0.21 -9.55
N HIS A 305 1.40 -1.36 -9.97
CA HIS A 305 2.04 -2.19 -11.00
C HIS A 305 1.06 -2.91 -11.96
N GLY A 306 -0.26 -2.95 -11.68
CA GLY A 306 -1.25 -3.64 -12.51
C GLY A 306 -1.08 -5.16 -12.64
N MET A 307 -0.07 -5.77 -12.02
CA MET A 307 0.29 -7.18 -12.24
C MET A 307 -0.74 -8.17 -11.71
N CYS A 308 -1.53 -7.80 -10.69
CA CYS A 308 -2.61 -8.67 -10.23
C CYS A 308 -3.64 -8.90 -11.34
N GLY A 309 -4.06 -7.84 -12.02
CA GLY A 309 -4.98 -7.91 -13.16
C GLY A 309 -4.37 -8.63 -14.36
N TRP A 310 -3.13 -8.28 -14.72
CA TRP A 310 -2.42 -8.95 -15.82
C TRP A 310 -2.33 -10.46 -15.61
N ASN A 311 -1.86 -10.91 -14.46
CA ASN A 311 -1.69 -12.32 -14.18
C ASN A 311 -3.02 -13.07 -14.11
N ALA A 312 -4.08 -12.44 -13.58
CA ALA A 312 -5.41 -13.02 -13.57
C ALA A 312 -5.95 -13.20 -15.01
N ALA A 313 -5.79 -12.18 -15.86
CA ALA A 313 -6.18 -12.26 -17.27
C ALA A 313 -5.41 -13.37 -18.02
N GLN A 314 -4.08 -13.48 -17.80
CA GLN A 314 -3.28 -14.55 -18.38
C GLN A 314 -3.75 -15.93 -17.92
N ALA A 315 -4.11 -16.09 -16.64
CA ALA A 315 -4.62 -17.35 -16.10
C ALA A 315 -5.97 -17.75 -16.74
N VAL A 316 -6.86 -16.79 -16.96
CA VAL A 316 -8.13 -16.98 -17.66
C VAL A 316 -7.88 -17.43 -19.10
N LEU A 317 -7.06 -16.70 -19.87
CA LEU A 317 -6.76 -16.96 -21.27
C LEU A 317 -6.05 -18.29 -21.49
N ALA A 318 -5.22 -18.71 -20.55
CA ALA A 318 -4.53 -20.01 -20.61
C ALA A 318 -5.43 -21.20 -20.27
N GLY A 319 -6.71 -20.98 -19.92
CA GLY A 319 -7.60 -22.06 -19.47
C GLY A 319 -7.12 -22.71 -18.17
N THR A 320 -6.43 -21.97 -17.30
CA THR A 320 -5.95 -22.49 -16.01
C THR A 320 -7.12 -23.07 -15.22
N PRO A 321 -6.96 -24.23 -14.53
CA PRO A 321 -8.03 -24.76 -13.69
C PRO A 321 -8.53 -23.75 -12.67
N ALA A 322 -9.83 -23.57 -12.63
CA ALA A 322 -10.48 -22.58 -11.78
C ALA A 322 -10.45 -22.95 -10.27
#